data_01deb43381ecf90fe90877895aebda6d
#
_entry.id   01deb43381ecf90fe90877895aebda6d
#
_cell.length_a   1.000
_cell.length_b   1.000
_cell.length_c   1.000
_cell.angle_alpha   90.00
_cell.angle_beta   90.00
_cell.angle_gamma   90.00
#
_symmetry.space_group_name_H-M   'P 1'
#
loop_
_entity.id
_entity.type
_entity.pdbx_description
1 polymer ?
#
loop_
_entity_poly.entity_id
_entity_poly.type
_entity_poly.pdbx_seq_one_letter_code
_entity_poly.pdbx_strand_id
1 'polypeptide(L)'
;MSALLATTLSPRPWGVDALSAPFVSPPGERIGEVWFTPPAALDALLVKYIFTSEKLSVQVHPSDAQAPAGQRGKEECWLILAAQPGAALAIGFDAPIGPEALRAAALDGSIEHLLTWFPVKPGDFFYIPAGTVHAIGPGLSLIEIQQNSDITYRLFDYDRPRALHLDAGIAVAQGSLHDPADRRHLPARGEVGLVEGPHFRLDRLDGAPSAATAARYVGPLLVLPLDSPLEVANEWIEPGQCALALSLDQVKFSGRSLITQPC
;
A
#
# COMPACT_ATOMS: atom_id res chain seq x y z
N MET A 1 -25.07 -2.72 12.04
CA MET A 1 -23.69 -3.30 12.00
C MET A 1 -22.74 -2.12 12.06
N SER A 2 -21.62 -2.26 12.78
CA SER A 2 -20.59 -1.19 12.82
C SER A 2 -20.05 -0.94 11.43
N ALA A 3 -19.83 0.35 11.10
CA ALA A 3 -19.13 0.75 9.88
C ALA A 3 -17.63 0.48 10.00
N LEU A 4 -17.09 0.46 11.23
CA LEU A 4 -15.67 0.29 11.50
C LEU A 4 -15.20 -1.13 11.16
N LEU A 5 -14.10 -1.23 10.40
CA LEU A 5 -13.47 -2.50 10.09
C LEU A 5 -12.58 -2.99 11.24
N ALA A 6 -12.64 -4.31 11.49
CA ALA A 6 -11.74 -4.96 12.42
C ALA A 6 -10.29 -4.94 11.89
N THR A 7 -9.31 -4.89 12.80
CA THR A 7 -7.90 -4.91 12.47
C THR A 7 -7.22 -6.19 12.95
N THR A 8 -6.18 -6.60 12.23
CA THR A 8 -5.26 -7.68 12.61
C THR A 8 -3.84 -7.13 12.58
N LEU A 9 -3.12 -7.28 13.69
CA LEU A 9 -1.70 -6.96 13.78
C LEU A 9 -0.89 -8.10 13.17
N SER A 10 0.06 -7.77 12.32
CA SER A 10 0.90 -8.74 11.62
C SER A 10 2.36 -8.56 12.03
N PRO A 11 2.92 -9.47 12.87
CA PRO A 11 4.32 -9.46 13.21
C PRO A 11 5.20 -9.67 12.00
N ARG A 12 6.26 -8.86 11.88
CA ARG A 12 7.25 -8.93 10.80
C ARG A 12 8.65 -8.69 11.34
N PRO A 13 9.69 -9.36 10.80
CA PRO A 13 11.06 -9.17 11.26
C PRO A 13 11.57 -7.74 11.06
N TRP A 14 11.02 -7.01 10.10
CA TRP A 14 11.32 -5.64 9.77
C TRP A 14 10.37 -4.61 10.42
N GLY A 15 9.41 -5.09 11.24
CA GLY A 15 8.45 -4.24 11.94
C GLY A 15 9.08 -3.38 13.04
N VAL A 16 8.26 -2.64 13.74
CA VAL A 16 8.65 -1.77 14.87
C VAL A 16 8.24 -2.39 16.20
N ASP A 17 9.01 -2.12 17.25
CA ASP A 17 8.70 -2.58 18.61
C ASP A 17 7.54 -1.78 19.23
N ALA A 18 7.35 -0.54 18.80
CA ALA A 18 6.25 0.32 19.24
C ALA A 18 5.57 0.98 18.04
N LEU A 19 4.30 0.69 17.86
CA LEU A 19 3.45 1.33 16.85
C LEU A 19 3.15 2.79 17.24
N SER A 20 3.00 3.64 16.23
CA SER A 20 2.46 4.99 16.44
C SER A 20 0.96 4.94 16.75
N ALA A 21 0.48 5.84 17.59
CA ALA A 21 -0.96 5.98 17.84
C ALA A 21 -1.74 6.13 16.52
N PRO A 22 -2.96 5.57 16.43
CA PRO A 22 -3.74 4.96 17.50
C PRO A 22 -3.46 3.46 17.75
N PHE A 23 -2.49 2.88 17.04
CA PHE A 23 -2.16 1.47 17.18
C PHE A 23 -1.29 1.21 18.42
N VAL A 24 -1.41 0.01 18.98
CA VAL A 24 -0.64 -0.42 20.15
C VAL A 24 0.00 -1.77 19.83
N SER A 25 1.33 -1.85 19.98
CA SER A 25 2.05 -3.12 19.85
C SER A 25 1.82 -4.00 21.07
N PRO A 26 1.58 -5.30 20.89
CA PRO A 26 1.69 -6.26 21.98
C PRO A 26 3.11 -6.27 22.57
N PRO A 27 3.27 -6.44 23.88
CA PRO A 27 4.59 -6.48 24.49
C PRO A 27 5.50 -7.57 23.87
N GLY A 28 6.69 -7.19 23.45
CA GLY A 28 7.69 -8.11 22.89
C GLY A 28 7.48 -8.54 21.43
N GLU A 29 6.49 -7.97 20.76
CA GLU A 29 6.25 -8.26 19.35
C GLU A 29 6.65 -7.06 18.47
N ARG A 30 7.36 -7.35 17.37
CA ARG A 30 7.61 -6.40 16.29
C ARG A 30 6.46 -6.46 15.29
N ILE A 31 5.70 -5.37 15.20
CA ILE A 31 4.57 -5.27 14.27
C ILE A 31 5.00 -4.50 13.03
N GLY A 32 4.90 -5.14 11.87
CA GLY A 32 5.19 -4.51 10.58
C GLY A 32 3.94 -4.00 9.88
N GLU A 33 2.81 -4.67 10.08
CA GLU A 33 1.58 -4.32 9.36
C GLU A 33 0.36 -4.36 10.27
N VAL A 34 -0.59 -3.47 10.00
CA VAL A 34 -1.95 -3.48 10.56
C VAL A 34 -2.91 -3.65 9.39
N TRP A 35 -3.59 -4.77 9.31
CA TRP A 35 -4.51 -5.12 8.23
C TRP A 35 -5.94 -4.81 8.64
N PHE A 36 -6.70 -4.16 7.78
CA PHE A 36 -8.15 -4.05 7.95
C PHE A 36 -8.84 -5.23 7.27
N THR A 37 -9.69 -5.93 8.02
CA THR A 37 -10.44 -7.08 7.48
C THR A 37 -11.34 -6.61 6.33
N PRO A 38 -11.16 -7.09 5.09
CA PRO A 38 -12.00 -6.69 3.97
C PRO A 38 -13.47 -7.05 4.23
N PRO A 39 -14.40 -6.11 4.07
CA PRO A 39 -15.82 -6.42 4.20
C PRO A 39 -16.31 -7.19 2.97
N ALA A 40 -17.29 -8.07 3.14
CA ALA A 40 -17.80 -8.90 2.05
C ALA A 40 -18.29 -8.11 0.82
N ALA A 41 -18.77 -6.86 1.02
CA ALA A 41 -19.18 -5.99 -0.06
C ALA A 41 -18.01 -5.43 -0.90
N LEU A 42 -16.79 -5.46 -0.36
CA LEU A 42 -15.57 -4.92 -0.98
C LEU A 42 -14.38 -5.89 -0.79
N ASP A 43 -14.64 -7.19 -0.92
CA ASP A 43 -13.64 -8.24 -0.73
C ASP A 43 -12.49 -8.20 -1.75
N ALA A 44 -12.61 -7.38 -2.78
CA ALA A 44 -11.57 -7.17 -3.77
C ALA A 44 -10.43 -6.26 -3.29
N LEU A 45 -10.63 -5.50 -2.21
CA LEU A 45 -9.66 -4.54 -1.69
C LEU A 45 -9.13 -4.96 -0.32
N LEU A 46 -7.86 -4.64 -0.07
CA LEU A 46 -7.22 -4.73 1.23
C LEU A 46 -6.52 -3.41 1.55
N VAL A 47 -6.76 -2.90 2.74
CA VAL A 47 -6.12 -1.70 3.28
C VAL A 47 -5.21 -2.12 4.42
N LYS A 48 -4.00 -1.55 4.47
CA LYS A 48 -3.03 -1.78 5.54
C LYS A 48 -2.34 -0.49 5.95
N TYR A 49 -1.87 -0.46 7.18
CA TYR A 49 -0.77 0.41 7.60
C TYR A 49 0.50 -0.42 7.68
N ILE A 50 1.61 0.13 7.20
CA ILE A 50 2.95 -0.49 7.23
C ILE A 50 3.88 0.39 8.06
N PHE A 51 4.67 -0.26 8.93
CA PHE A 51 5.65 0.38 9.82
C PHE A 51 6.98 -0.36 9.72
N THR A 52 8.06 0.36 9.41
CA THR A 52 9.35 -0.28 9.14
C THR A 52 10.46 0.23 10.04
N SER A 53 11.21 -0.68 10.66
CA SER A 53 12.50 -0.40 11.34
C SER A 53 13.69 -0.93 10.56
N GLU A 54 13.45 -1.85 9.62
CA GLU A 54 14.44 -2.45 8.73
C GLU A 54 13.89 -2.47 7.30
N LYS A 55 14.74 -2.78 6.31
CA LYS A 55 14.33 -2.94 4.91
C LYS A 55 13.38 -4.16 4.76
N LEU A 56 12.31 -4.00 4.01
CA LEU A 56 11.54 -5.12 3.49
C LEU A 56 12.36 -5.87 2.44
N SER A 57 11.97 -7.11 2.14
CA SER A 57 12.54 -7.85 1.01
C SER A 57 12.40 -7.07 -0.30
N VAL A 58 13.35 -7.25 -1.21
CA VAL A 58 13.13 -6.93 -2.62
C VAL A 58 12.13 -7.96 -3.16
N GLN A 59 11.01 -7.48 -3.68
CA GLN A 59 9.87 -8.32 -4.02
C GLN A 59 9.13 -7.83 -5.27
N VAL A 60 8.27 -8.70 -5.78
CA VAL A 60 7.40 -8.42 -6.91
C VAL A 60 6.08 -9.15 -6.74
N HIS A 61 5.01 -8.62 -7.32
CA HIS A 61 3.67 -9.19 -7.29
C HIS A 61 3.15 -9.51 -8.69
N PRO A 62 2.42 -10.62 -8.88
CA PRO A 62 1.84 -10.94 -10.18
C PRO A 62 0.62 -10.08 -10.50
N SER A 63 0.30 -9.93 -11.77
CA SER A 63 -1.02 -9.49 -12.24
C SER A 63 -2.06 -10.60 -12.08
N ASP A 64 -3.36 -10.29 -12.26
CA ASP A 64 -4.43 -11.29 -12.24
C ASP A 64 -4.19 -12.41 -13.26
N ALA A 65 -3.65 -12.07 -14.43
CA ALA A 65 -3.35 -13.06 -15.48
C ALA A 65 -2.18 -13.99 -15.12
N GLN A 66 -1.30 -13.58 -14.21
CA GLN A 66 -0.10 -14.31 -13.78
C GLN A 66 -0.27 -14.96 -12.40
N ALA A 67 -1.30 -14.58 -11.66
CA ALA A 67 -1.58 -15.15 -10.35
C ALA A 67 -1.97 -16.63 -10.46
N PRO A 68 -1.69 -17.46 -9.44
CA PRO A 68 -2.18 -18.83 -9.41
C PRO A 68 -3.70 -18.91 -9.55
N ALA A 69 -4.18 -19.99 -10.15
CA ALA A 69 -5.61 -20.19 -10.39
C ALA A 69 -6.46 -19.98 -9.12
N GLY A 70 -7.49 -19.16 -9.22
CA GLY A 70 -8.40 -18.82 -8.12
C GLY A 70 -7.87 -17.75 -7.16
N GLN A 71 -6.71 -17.14 -7.45
CA GLN A 71 -6.15 -16.04 -6.69
C GLN A 71 -6.15 -14.75 -7.52
N ARG A 72 -6.15 -13.61 -6.85
CA ARG A 72 -6.00 -12.28 -7.47
C ARG A 72 -4.52 -11.92 -7.58
N GLY A 73 -4.18 -11.10 -8.55
CA GLY A 73 -2.92 -10.36 -8.59
C GLY A 73 -2.81 -9.37 -7.43
N LYS A 74 -1.72 -8.62 -7.40
CA LYS A 74 -1.51 -7.63 -6.35
C LYS A 74 -0.94 -6.35 -6.95
N GLU A 75 -1.83 -5.51 -7.42
CA GLU A 75 -1.56 -4.12 -7.73
C GLU A 75 -1.80 -3.30 -6.47
N GLU A 76 -0.94 -2.33 -6.19
CA GLU A 76 -0.97 -1.60 -4.93
C GLU A 76 -0.55 -0.14 -5.10
N CYS A 77 -0.82 0.66 -4.08
CA CYS A 77 -0.33 2.02 -3.98
C CYS A 77 0.00 2.37 -2.52
N TRP A 78 0.90 3.35 -2.35
CA TRP A 78 1.41 3.76 -1.05
C TRP A 78 1.26 5.28 -0.84
N LEU A 79 0.73 5.66 0.32
CA LEU A 79 0.74 7.03 0.82
C LEU A 79 1.66 7.11 2.04
N ILE A 80 2.74 7.88 1.94
CA ILE A 80 3.69 8.06 3.04
C ILE A 80 3.09 8.96 4.11
N LEU A 81 2.99 8.45 5.34
CA LEU A 81 2.48 9.17 6.51
C LEU A 81 3.60 9.79 7.33
N ALA A 82 4.69 9.05 7.55
CA ALA A 82 5.88 9.52 8.23
C ALA A 82 7.13 8.88 7.62
N ALA A 83 8.23 9.63 7.65
CA ALA A 83 9.53 9.19 7.19
C ALA A 83 10.62 9.77 8.09
N GLN A 84 11.51 8.90 8.57
CA GLN A 84 12.71 9.33 9.28
C GLN A 84 13.71 9.96 8.30
N PRO A 85 14.65 10.81 8.76
CA PRO A 85 15.69 11.35 7.89
C PRO A 85 16.46 10.24 7.15
N GLY A 86 16.52 10.34 5.82
CA GLY A 86 17.17 9.35 4.95
C GLY A 86 16.32 8.14 4.57
N ALA A 87 15.07 8.05 5.02
CA ALA A 87 14.17 6.99 4.61
C ALA A 87 13.86 7.06 3.10
N ALA A 88 13.80 5.89 2.45
CA ALA A 88 13.60 5.79 1.01
C ALA A 88 12.78 4.53 0.65
N LEU A 89 12.17 4.56 -0.52
CA LEU A 89 11.55 3.41 -1.19
C LEU A 89 12.35 3.07 -2.44
N ALA A 90 12.45 1.77 -2.77
CA ALA A 90 13.00 1.31 -4.04
C ALA A 90 11.86 0.84 -4.95
N ILE A 91 11.77 1.39 -6.16
CA ILE A 91 10.71 1.05 -7.11
C ILE A 91 11.27 1.05 -8.53
N GLY A 92 11.20 -0.10 -9.20
CA GLY A 92 11.81 -0.28 -10.52
C GLY A 92 13.33 -0.24 -10.49
N PHE A 93 13.94 -0.21 -11.63
CA PHE A 93 15.40 -0.27 -11.82
C PHE A 93 15.94 1.05 -12.37
N ASP A 94 17.24 1.31 -12.14
CA ASP A 94 17.94 2.48 -12.71
C ASP A 94 18.12 2.35 -14.23
N ALA A 95 18.18 1.11 -14.72
CA ALA A 95 18.23 0.77 -16.15
C ALA A 95 17.48 -0.54 -16.42
N PRO A 96 16.98 -0.76 -17.65
CA PRO A 96 16.31 -2.02 -17.98
C PRO A 96 17.22 -3.24 -17.71
N ILE A 97 16.65 -4.28 -17.09
CA ILE A 97 17.36 -5.52 -16.76
C ILE A 97 16.62 -6.74 -17.32
N GLY A 98 17.34 -7.66 -17.92
CA GLY A 98 16.78 -8.92 -18.42
C GLY A 98 16.65 -9.98 -17.32
N PRO A 99 15.82 -11.04 -17.54
CA PRO A 99 15.53 -12.06 -16.54
C PRO A 99 16.77 -12.79 -16.00
N GLU A 100 17.75 -13.09 -16.84
CA GLU A 100 18.98 -13.78 -16.43
C GLU A 100 19.84 -12.91 -15.51
N ALA A 101 20.02 -11.63 -15.87
CA ALA A 101 20.77 -10.67 -15.04
C ALA A 101 20.02 -10.38 -13.74
N LEU A 102 18.68 -10.27 -13.77
CA LEU A 102 17.86 -10.13 -12.58
C LEU A 102 18.02 -11.33 -11.63
N ARG A 103 18.04 -12.55 -12.17
CA ARG A 103 18.28 -13.78 -11.37
C ARG A 103 19.65 -13.76 -10.72
N ALA A 104 20.68 -13.44 -11.45
CA ALA A 104 22.04 -13.37 -10.92
C ALA A 104 22.14 -12.34 -9.81
N ALA A 105 21.61 -11.14 -10.02
CA ALA A 105 21.61 -10.05 -9.04
C ALA A 105 20.77 -10.38 -7.78
N ALA A 106 19.68 -11.12 -7.93
CA ALA A 106 18.89 -11.58 -6.79
C ALA A 106 19.63 -12.62 -5.94
N LEU A 107 20.43 -13.48 -6.56
CA LEU A 107 21.20 -14.53 -5.89
C LEU A 107 22.43 -13.98 -5.14
N ASP A 108 23.13 -13.00 -5.68
CA ASP A 108 24.32 -12.40 -5.07
C ASP A 108 24.02 -11.15 -4.23
N GLY A 109 22.77 -10.72 -4.19
CA GLY A 109 22.30 -9.55 -3.44
C GLY A 109 22.55 -8.20 -4.10
N SER A 110 23.23 -8.15 -5.25
CA SER A 110 23.49 -6.91 -5.98
C SER A 110 22.21 -6.25 -6.50
N ILE A 111 21.08 -6.98 -6.55
CA ILE A 111 19.77 -6.46 -6.97
C ILE A 111 19.40 -5.18 -6.23
N GLU A 112 19.75 -5.04 -4.95
CA GLU A 112 19.48 -3.84 -4.15
C GLU A 112 20.11 -2.58 -4.75
N HIS A 113 21.30 -2.73 -5.37
CA HIS A 113 22.04 -1.62 -5.97
C HIS A 113 21.62 -1.30 -7.41
N LEU A 114 20.76 -2.12 -8.00
CA LEU A 114 20.19 -1.92 -9.33
C LEU A 114 18.82 -1.23 -9.27
N LEU A 115 18.19 -1.20 -8.08
CA LEU A 115 16.89 -0.56 -7.88
C LEU A 115 17.04 0.96 -7.77
N THR A 116 16.04 1.68 -8.30
CA THR A 116 15.95 3.12 -8.11
C THR A 116 15.38 3.45 -6.73
N TRP A 117 16.22 4.03 -5.86
CA TRP A 117 15.83 4.45 -4.53
C TRP A 117 15.36 5.90 -4.52
N PHE A 118 14.13 6.13 -4.11
CA PHE A 118 13.51 7.45 -3.96
C PHE A 118 13.52 7.88 -2.49
N PRO A 119 14.27 8.92 -2.10
CA PRO A 119 14.07 9.57 -0.81
C PRO A 119 12.62 10.06 -0.69
N VAL A 120 11.99 9.81 0.45
CA VAL A 120 10.57 10.11 0.63
C VAL A 120 10.29 10.96 1.86
N LYS A 121 9.15 11.63 1.84
CA LYS A 121 8.62 12.45 2.92
C LYS A 121 7.10 12.27 3.05
N PRO A 122 6.51 12.65 4.19
CA PRO A 122 5.06 12.62 4.36
C PRO A 122 4.32 13.32 3.22
N GLY A 123 3.29 12.67 2.69
CA GLY A 123 2.50 13.16 1.55
C GLY A 123 3.01 12.71 0.18
N ASP A 124 4.13 11.99 0.09
CA ASP A 124 4.51 11.33 -1.16
C ASP A 124 3.59 10.13 -1.42
N PHE A 125 3.19 10.00 -2.68
CA PHE A 125 2.31 8.93 -3.16
C PHE A 125 2.98 8.19 -4.32
N PHE A 126 2.83 6.85 -4.29
CA PHE A 126 3.35 5.95 -5.32
C PHE A 126 2.27 4.93 -5.71
N TYR A 127 2.09 4.75 -7.00
CA TYR A 127 1.32 3.64 -7.57
C TYR A 127 2.28 2.57 -8.07
N ILE A 128 2.01 1.32 -7.74
CA ILE A 128 2.88 0.18 -8.01
C ILE A 128 2.11 -0.84 -8.85
N PRO A 129 2.19 -0.76 -10.17
CA PRO A 129 1.59 -1.76 -11.04
C PRO A 129 2.15 -3.16 -10.74
N ALA A 130 1.33 -4.19 -10.95
CA ALA A 130 1.79 -5.57 -10.88
C ALA A 130 3.01 -5.79 -11.80
N GLY A 131 3.95 -6.62 -11.35
CA GLY A 131 5.23 -6.85 -12.05
C GLY A 131 6.34 -5.86 -11.71
N THR A 132 6.05 -4.76 -11.03
CA THR A 132 7.07 -3.80 -10.61
C THR A 132 7.88 -4.35 -9.44
N VAL A 133 9.19 -4.47 -9.60
CA VAL A 133 10.11 -4.88 -8.52
C VAL A 133 10.30 -3.70 -7.57
N HIS A 134 10.13 -3.95 -6.27
CA HIS A 134 10.17 -2.89 -5.27
C HIS A 134 10.69 -3.37 -3.91
N ALA A 135 11.04 -2.41 -3.05
CA ALA A 135 11.35 -2.63 -1.64
C ALA A 135 11.04 -1.37 -0.83
N ILE A 136 10.73 -1.54 0.45
CA ILE A 136 10.50 -0.45 1.40
C ILE A 136 11.69 -0.38 2.34
N GLY A 137 12.29 0.81 2.46
CA GLY A 137 13.39 1.07 3.39
C GLY A 137 12.93 1.20 4.85
N PRO A 138 13.86 1.32 5.79
CA PRO A 138 13.56 1.50 7.20
C PRO A 138 13.05 2.92 7.50
N GLY A 139 12.40 3.07 8.66
CA GLY A 139 12.01 4.36 9.21
C GLY A 139 10.78 4.98 8.57
N LEU A 140 9.89 4.16 8.01
CA LEU A 140 8.68 4.59 7.33
C LEU A 140 7.41 4.15 8.06
N SER A 141 6.39 4.99 7.98
CA SER A 141 5.00 4.55 8.11
C SER A 141 4.19 5.02 6.91
N LEU A 142 3.37 4.14 6.37
CA LEU A 142 2.59 4.39 5.17
C LEU A 142 1.24 3.65 5.20
N ILE A 143 0.29 4.14 4.40
CA ILE A 143 -0.93 3.40 4.06
C ILE A 143 -0.68 2.68 2.74
N GLU A 144 -1.00 1.40 2.70
CA GLU A 144 -1.07 0.58 1.49
C GLU A 144 -2.52 0.26 1.17
N ILE A 145 -2.94 0.53 -0.06
CA ILE A 145 -4.22 0.08 -0.61
C ILE A 145 -3.91 -0.77 -1.82
N GLN A 146 -4.47 -1.97 -1.87
CA GLN A 146 -4.12 -3.01 -2.84
C GLN A 146 -5.33 -3.87 -3.22
N GLN A 147 -5.18 -4.64 -4.29
CA GLN A 147 -6.03 -5.81 -4.50
C GLN A 147 -5.92 -6.74 -3.28
N ASN A 148 -7.04 -7.36 -2.88
CA ASN A 148 -7.04 -8.31 -1.76
C ASN A 148 -6.31 -9.61 -2.14
N SER A 149 -5.00 -9.56 -2.03
CA SER A 149 -4.07 -10.65 -2.31
C SER A 149 -2.88 -10.58 -1.37
N ASP A 150 -2.38 -11.72 -0.92
CA ASP A 150 -1.16 -11.82 -0.09
C ASP A 150 0.02 -12.41 -0.86
N ILE A 151 -0.08 -12.50 -2.20
CA ILE A 151 0.97 -13.08 -3.03
C ILE A 151 2.17 -12.14 -3.07
N THR A 152 3.29 -12.61 -2.56
CA THR A 152 4.57 -11.89 -2.58
C THR A 152 5.67 -12.83 -3.04
N TYR A 153 6.30 -12.51 -4.17
CA TYR A 153 7.49 -13.22 -4.64
C TYR A 153 8.74 -12.47 -4.20
N ARG A 154 9.42 -13.00 -3.18
CA ARG A 154 10.69 -12.46 -2.68
C ARG A 154 11.83 -12.82 -3.61
N LEU A 155 12.54 -11.80 -4.09
CA LEU A 155 13.73 -11.93 -4.93
C LEU A 155 15.02 -11.88 -4.09
N PHE A 156 15.05 -11.02 -3.05
CA PHE A 156 16.16 -10.92 -2.12
C PHE A 156 15.66 -10.50 -0.74
N ASP A 157 16.23 -11.04 0.34
CA ASP A 157 15.73 -10.81 1.69
C ASP A 157 16.82 -10.57 2.75
N TYR A 158 17.97 -10.05 2.36
CA TYR A 158 19.04 -9.65 3.28
C TYR A 158 19.45 -10.79 4.22
N ASP A 159 19.65 -11.99 3.70
CA ASP A 159 20.03 -13.23 4.42
C ASP A 159 19.08 -13.64 5.56
N ARG A 160 17.87 -13.11 5.61
CA ARG A 160 16.84 -13.58 6.56
C ARG A 160 16.41 -15.01 6.19
N PRO A 161 16.09 -15.87 7.20
CA PRO A 161 15.74 -17.28 6.98
C PRO A 161 14.31 -17.42 6.39
N ARG A 162 14.01 -16.73 5.30
CA ARG A 162 12.75 -16.83 4.55
C ARG A 162 13.02 -17.30 3.13
N ALA A 163 12.12 -18.14 2.62
CA ALA A 163 12.25 -18.66 1.26
C ALA A 163 12.22 -17.54 0.21
N LEU A 164 13.14 -17.60 -0.74
CA LEU A 164 13.08 -16.79 -1.97
C LEU A 164 12.20 -17.50 -3.00
N HIS A 165 11.55 -16.72 -3.87
CA HIS A 165 10.62 -17.21 -4.89
C HIS A 165 11.15 -16.83 -6.29
N LEU A 166 12.40 -17.17 -6.58
CA LEU A 166 13.12 -16.66 -7.76
C LEU A 166 12.43 -17.00 -9.07
N ASP A 167 12.01 -18.25 -9.27
CA ASP A 167 11.39 -18.65 -10.53
C ASP A 167 10.06 -17.92 -10.77
N ALA A 168 9.19 -17.91 -9.76
CA ALA A 168 7.90 -17.24 -9.85
C ALA A 168 8.08 -15.70 -9.94
N GLY A 169 8.98 -15.13 -9.14
CA GLY A 169 9.24 -13.69 -9.14
C GLY A 169 9.81 -13.19 -10.46
N ILE A 170 10.79 -13.90 -11.02
CA ILE A 170 11.39 -13.51 -12.31
C ILE A 170 10.40 -13.67 -13.46
N ALA A 171 9.53 -14.68 -13.40
CA ALA A 171 8.52 -14.89 -14.44
C ALA A 171 7.49 -13.74 -14.52
N VAL A 172 7.26 -13.00 -13.43
CA VAL A 172 6.32 -11.88 -13.39
C VAL A 172 6.99 -10.51 -13.36
N ALA A 173 8.28 -10.44 -13.04
CA ALA A 173 9.00 -9.18 -12.90
C ALA A 173 9.13 -8.45 -14.24
N GLN A 174 8.81 -7.17 -14.23
CA GLN A 174 9.16 -6.22 -15.27
C GLN A 174 10.51 -5.60 -14.92
N GLY A 175 11.52 -5.88 -15.73
CA GLY A 175 12.86 -5.33 -15.53
C GLY A 175 12.99 -3.89 -16.05
N SER A 176 12.06 -3.02 -15.69
CA SER A 176 11.91 -1.66 -16.20
C SER A 176 12.10 -0.59 -15.14
N LEU A 177 12.27 0.66 -15.59
CA LEU A 177 12.23 1.83 -14.73
C LEU A 177 10.78 2.05 -14.23
N HIS A 178 10.64 2.69 -13.07
CA HIS A 178 9.34 3.17 -12.59
C HIS A 178 8.89 4.38 -13.41
N ASP A 179 7.61 4.38 -13.83
CA ASP A 179 7.05 5.50 -14.58
C ASP A 179 6.94 6.74 -13.65
N PRO A 180 7.52 7.89 -14.01
CA PRO A 180 7.38 9.12 -13.24
C PRO A 180 5.93 9.56 -13.02
N ALA A 181 4.98 9.16 -13.90
CA ALA A 181 3.56 9.47 -13.76
C ALA A 181 2.90 8.74 -12.56
N ASP A 182 3.48 7.61 -12.14
CA ASP A 182 2.98 6.78 -11.03
C ASP A 182 3.42 7.29 -9.66
N ARG A 183 4.14 8.41 -9.58
CA ARG A 183 4.55 9.02 -8.31
C ARG A 183 4.32 10.51 -8.29
N ARG A 184 3.94 11.02 -7.11
CA ARG A 184 3.75 12.46 -6.90
C ARG A 184 3.83 12.83 -5.41
N HIS A 185 4.16 14.09 -5.15
CA HIS A 185 3.93 14.68 -3.84
C HIS A 185 2.55 15.32 -3.80
N LEU A 186 1.73 14.95 -2.81
CA LEU A 186 0.38 15.48 -2.69
C LEU A 186 0.40 16.93 -2.18
N PRO A 187 -0.43 17.82 -2.74
CA PRO A 187 -0.57 19.17 -2.20
C PRO A 187 -1.13 19.09 -0.77
N ALA A 188 -0.80 20.09 0.06
CA ALA A 188 -1.24 20.10 1.46
C ALA A 188 -2.76 20.13 1.59
N ARG A 189 -3.47 20.73 0.62
CA ARG A 189 -4.93 20.90 0.61
C ARG A 189 -5.52 20.52 -0.73
N GLY A 190 -6.86 20.36 -0.72
CA GLY A 190 -7.68 20.11 -1.91
C GLY A 190 -7.87 18.63 -2.22
N GLU A 191 -8.77 18.37 -3.13
CA GLU A 191 -9.10 17.04 -3.64
C GLU A 191 -8.08 16.61 -4.70
N VAL A 192 -7.67 15.34 -4.67
CA VAL A 192 -6.72 14.76 -5.63
C VAL A 192 -7.14 13.34 -5.98
N GLY A 193 -7.39 13.07 -7.27
CA GLY A 193 -7.52 11.71 -7.79
C GLY A 193 -6.14 11.03 -7.76
N LEU A 194 -6.04 9.92 -7.07
CA LEU A 194 -4.79 9.20 -6.85
C LEU A 194 -4.63 7.99 -7.78
N VAL A 195 -5.66 7.18 -7.88
CA VAL A 195 -5.71 6.01 -8.76
C VAL A 195 -7.04 5.99 -9.51
N GLU A 196 -6.98 5.76 -10.80
CA GLU A 196 -8.10 5.39 -11.66
C GLU A 196 -7.64 4.17 -12.46
N GLY A 197 -7.43 3.06 -11.75
CA GLY A 197 -6.86 1.84 -12.29
C GLY A 197 -7.93 0.81 -12.70
N PRO A 198 -7.49 -0.33 -13.27
CA PRO A 198 -8.43 -1.39 -13.67
C PRO A 198 -9.03 -2.16 -12.48
N HIS A 199 -8.39 -2.08 -11.30
CA HIS A 199 -8.80 -2.87 -10.13
C HIS A 199 -9.48 -2.03 -9.05
N PHE A 200 -9.06 -0.78 -8.91
CA PHE A 200 -9.65 0.14 -7.93
C PHE A 200 -9.42 1.60 -8.31
N ARG A 201 -10.25 2.45 -7.71
CA ARG A 201 -10.06 3.90 -7.69
C ARG A 201 -9.76 4.36 -6.28
N LEU A 202 -8.99 5.45 -6.20
CA LEU A 202 -8.59 6.08 -4.94
C LEU A 202 -8.54 7.58 -5.11
N ASP A 203 -9.20 8.29 -4.21
CA ASP A 203 -9.11 9.75 -4.11
C ASP A 203 -8.70 10.16 -2.69
N ARG A 204 -7.90 11.23 -2.60
CA ARG A 204 -7.71 11.96 -1.37
C ARG A 204 -8.60 13.20 -1.38
N LEU A 205 -9.44 13.30 -0.38
CA LEU A 205 -10.34 14.42 -0.15
C LEU A 205 -9.76 15.40 0.90
N ASP A 206 -10.26 16.64 0.87
CA ASP A 206 -10.06 17.66 1.90
C ASP A 206 -11.45 18.29 2.16
N GLY A 207 -12.20 17.70 3.10
CA GLY A 207 -13.62 17.91 3.28
C GLY A 207 -14.48 17.05 2.36
N ALA A 208 -15.68 17.50 2.03
CA ALA A 208 -16.61 16.78 1.16
C ALA A 208 -16.09 16.71 -0.29
N PRO A 209 -16.34 15.60 -1.02
CA PRO A 209 -15.95 15.47 -2.41
C PRO A 209 -16.67 16.48 -3.30
N SER A 210 -16.03 16.89 -4.39
CA SER A 210 -16.67 17.62 -5.47
C SER A 210 -17.78 16.78 -6.12
N ALA A 211 -18.72 17.42 -6.82
CA ALA A 211 -19.77 16.71 -7.56
C ALA A 211 -19.18 15.74 -8.60
N ALA A 212 -18.04 16.09 -9.21
CA ALA A 212 -17.37 15.26 -10.19
C ALA A 212 -16.80 13.98 -9.55
N THR A 213 -16.14 14.09 -8.39
CA THR A 213 -15.63 12.93 -7.64
C THR A 213 -16.78 12.11 -7.08
N ALA A 214 -17.79 12.74 -6.48
CA ALA A 214 -18.95 12.04 -5.94
C ALA A 214 -19.67 11.19 -7.00
N ALA A 215 -19.77 11.65 -8.22
CA ALA A 215 -20.40 10.91 -9.32
C ALA A 215 -19.66 9.62 -9.72
N ARG A 216 -18.37 9.50 -9.37
CA ARG A 216 -17.55 8.30 -9.66
C ARG A 216 -17.72 7.19 -8.61
N TYR A 217 -18.17 7.53 -7.41
CA TYR A 217 -18.31 6.60 -6.29
C TYR A 217 -19.79 6.19 -6.12
N VAL A 218 -20.14 5.05 -6.69
CA VAL A 218 -21.50 4.51 -6.65
C VAL A 218 -21.52 3.20 -5.84
N GLY A 219 -22.35 3.16 -4.79
CA GLY A 219 -22.44 2.01 -3.89
C GLY A 219 -21.37 2.00 -2.79
N PRO A 220 -21.00 0.82 -2.27
CA PRO A 220 -20.09 0.69 -1.14
C PRO A 220 -18.66 1.21 -1.45
N LEU A 221 -18.05 1.84 -0.43
CA LEU A 221 -16.68 2.33 -0.50
C LEU A 221 -16.00 2.22 0.87
N LEU A 222 -14.68 2.18 0.89
CA LEU A 222 -13.89 2.32 2.11
C LEU A 222 -13.53 3.79 2.32
N VAL A 223 -13.55 4.21 3.57
CA VAL A 223 -13.24 5.57 4.00
C VAL A 223 -12.18 5.53 5.11
N LEU A 224 -11.10 6.31 4.94
CA LEU A 224 -10.00 6.39 5.91
C LEU A 224 -9.75 7.87 6.25
N PRO A 225 -10.08 8.35 7.43
CA PRO A 225 -9.65 9.68 7.88
C PRO A 225 -8.14 9.73 8.08
N LEU A 226 -7.50 10.85 7.68
CA LEU A 226 -6.06 11.03 7.75
C LEU A 226 -5.61 11.94 8.91
N ASP A 227 -6.37 12.98 9.23
CA ASP A 227 -5.97 14.01 10.20
C ASP A 227 -7.07 14.48 11.14
N SER A 228 -8.33 14.21 10.82
CA SER A 228 -9.47 14.60 11.62
C SER A 228 -10.53 13.50 11.60
N PRO A 229 -11.24 13.25 12.70
CA PRO A 229 -12.33 12.28 12.71
C PRO A 229 -13.41 12.66 11.70
N LEU A 230 -14.07 11.67 11.12
CA LEU A 230 -15.26 11.83 10.29
C LEU A 230 -16.36 10.87 10.75
N GLU A 231 -17.57 11.05 10.26
CA GLU A 231 -18.70 10.21 10.67
C GLU A 231 -19.16 9.35 9.48
N VAL A 232 -19.29 8.05 9.70
CA VAL A 232 -19.86 7.09 8.73
C VAL A 232 -21.06 6.42 9.35
N ALA A 233 -22.25 6.55 8.76
CA ALA A 233 -23.49 5.94 9.25
C ALA A 233 -23.76 6.22 10.74
N ASN A 234 -23.52 7.45 11.21
CA ASN A 234 -23.61 7.95 12.59
C ASN A 234 -22.60 7.33 13.57
N GLU A 235 -21.51 6.74 13.10
CA GLU A 235 -20.38 6.26 13.87
C GLU A 235 -19.14 7.12 13.60
N TRP A 236 -18.46 7.60 14.66
CA TRP A 236 -17.21 8.36 14.52
C TRP A 236 -16.06 7.44 14.16
N ILE A 237 -15.32 7.82 13.13
CA ILE A 237 -14.14 7.11 12.62
C ILE A 237 -12.94 8.02 12.79
N GLU A 238 -11.96 7.55 13.55
CA GLU A 238 -10.75 8.31 13.91
C GLU A 238 -9.62 8.07 12.88
N PRO A 239 -8.65 9.00 12.74
CA PRO A 239 -7.41 8.74 12.01
C PRO A 239 -6.75 7.43 12.47
N GLY A 240 -6.30 6.61 11.51
CA GLY A 240 -5.79 5.27 11.78
C GLY A 240 -6.85 4.17 11.72
N GLN A 241 -8.12 4.51 11.54
CA GLN A 241 -9.21 3.57 11.33
C GLN A 241 -9.64 3.54 9.86
N CYS A 242 -10.37 2.50 9.48
CA CYS A 242 -10.99 2.34 8.18
C CYS A 242 -12.43 1.89 8.36
N ALA A 243 -13.35 2.47 7.60
CA ALA A 243 -14.77 2.15 7.69
C ALA A 243 -15.36 1.81 6.33
N LEU A 244 -16.40 0.96 6.34
CA LEU A 244 -17.28 0.70 5.20
C LEU A 244 -18.44 1.69 5.22
N ALA A 245 -18.58 2.51 4.18
CA ALA A 245 -19.81 3.21 3.87
C ALA A 245 -20.54 2.47 2.74
N LEU A 246 -21.85 2.33 2.83
CA LEU A 246 -22.65 1.69 1.76
C LEU A 246 -22.90 2.67 0.59
N SER A 247 -22.72 3.97 0.83
CA SER A 247 -22.80 5.03 -0.16
C SER A 247 -22.14 6.31 0.40
N LEU A 248 -21.77 7.25 -0.47
CA LEU A 248 -21.15 8.52 -0.06
C LEU A 248 -22.01 9.37 0.86
N ASP A 249 -23.33 9.32 0.72
CA ASP A 249 -24.28 10.08 1.55
C ASP A 249 -24.32 9.64 3.02
N GLN A 250 -23.75 8.47 3.34
CA GLN A 250 -23.54 8.04 4.72
C GLN A 250 -22.34 8.69 5.41
N VAL A 251 -21.51 9.43 4.65
CA VAL A 251 -20.26 10.01 5.16
C VAL A 251 -20.40 11.50 5.39
N LYS A 252 -20.15 11.94 6.62
CA LYS A 252 -19.99 13.37 6.94
C LYS A 252 -18.50 13.66 7.02
N PHE A 253 -17.98 14.16 5.90
CA PHE A 253 -16.56 14.43 5.75
C PHE A 253 -16.09 15.61 6.59
N SER A 254 -14.92 15.45 7.21
CA SER A 254 -14.16 16.53 7.83
C SER A 254 -12.67 16.29 7.61
N GLY A 255 -11.87 17.36 7.49
CA GLY A 255 -10.43 17.24 7.25
C GLY A 255 -10.09 16.42 6.01
N ARG A 256 -8.90 15.83 6.04
CA ARG A 256 -8.43 14.99 4.92
C ARG A 256 -8.78 13.53 5.14
N SER A 257 -9.20 12.88 4.06
CA SER A 257 -9.52 11.46 4.06
C SER A 257 -9.14 10.81 2.73
N LEU A 258 -8.98 9.49 2.75
CA LEU A 258 -8.96 8.66 1.54
C LEU A 258 -10.32 8.01 1.38
N ILE A 259 -10.77 7.91 0.12
CA ILE A 259 -11.91 7.08 -0.27
C ILE A 259 -11.47 6.15 -1.39
N THR A 260 -11.85 4.88 -1.30
CA THR A 260 -11.51 3.88 -2.32
C THR A 260 -12.65 2.90 -2.57
N GLN A 261 -12.72 2.42 -3.80
CA GLN A 261 -13.72 1.47 -4.28
C GLN A 261 -13.12 0.59 -5.37
N PRO A 262 -13.49 -0.69 -5.51
CA PRO A 262 -13.17 -1.50 -6.69
C PRO A 262 -13.74 -0.88 -7.98
N CYS A 263 -13.07 -1.11 -9.11
CA CYS A 263 -13.57 -0.73 -10.45
C CYS A 263 -14.33 -1.86 -11.12
#